data_66838084e1aff015109fca74a0c1e8f1
#
_entry.id   66838084e1aff015109fca74a0c1e8f1
#
_cell.length_a   1.000
_cell.length_b   1.000
_cell.length_c   1.000
_cell.angle_alpha   90.00
_cell.angle_beta   90.00
_cell.angle_gamma   90.00
#
_symmetry.space_group_name_H-M   'P 1'
#
loop_
_entity.id
_entity.type
_entity.pdbx_description
1 polymer ?
#
loop_
_entity_poly.entity_id
_entity_poly.type
_entity_poly.pdbx_seq_one_letter_code
_entity_poly.pdbx_strand_id
1 'polypeptide(L)'
;MTSLAVTGATGTVGGLTARLLVDVGLAPRLVVRDPSRAPDLGLDVAVCTYADSRPATAALSGVEVLFMVSGHESDDRVAEHRTFLESAAAAGVGHVVYTSFVAAGASSGFTLGRDHGATEDLLRASGMAWTFLRDNFYAEVFPLFADDGGVIRGPAGSGGVAAVSQRDVAAVAAAVLADPVPHRGATYDLTGPEALTLDDAAQRLTAVTGRAYSFHNETLDEARASRAHFGAPDWLVDAWISTYTAIRDGELAAVSDDIPRLLGRAATRFEDAMIAR
;
A
#
# COMPACT_ATOMS: atom_id res chain seq x y z
N MET A 1 25.94 3.47 11.29
CA MET A 1 24.58 2.92 11.14
C MET A 1 23.97 3.58 9.92
N THR A 2 23.28 2.81 9.07
CA THR A 2 22.57 3.33 7.89
C THR A 2 21.49 4.32 8.32
N SER A 3 21.47 5.51 7.77
CA SER A 3 20.44 6.51 8.07
C SER A 3 19.15 6.18 7.32
N LEU A 4 18.08 5.93 8.08
CA LEU A 4 16.77 5.53 7.55
C LEU A 4 15.75 6.67 7.63
N ALA A 5 14.85 6.73 6.66
CA ALA A 5 13.63 7.53 6.77
C ALA A 5 12.39 6.71 6.39
N VAL A 6 11.25 7.02 7.02
CA VAL A 6 9.95 6.41 6.77
C VAL A 6 8.96 7.50 6.46
N THR A 7 8.33 7.45 5.28
CA THR A 7 7.18 8.29 4.95
C THR A 7 5.89 7.62 5.37
N GLY A 8 4.79 8.36 5.37
CA GLY A 8 3.48 7.80 5.70
C GLY A 8 3.35 7.29 7.15
N ALA A 9 4.24 7.71 8.06
CA ALA A 9 4.27 7.26 9.45
C ALA A 9 3.00 7.61 10.26
N THR A 10 2.17 8.53 9.76
CA THR A 10 0.84 8.86 10.33
C THR A 10 -0.26 7.88 9.91
N GLY A 11 0.03 6.99 8.94
CA GLY A 11 -0.86 5.92 8.49
C GLY A 11 -0.46 4.57 9.08
N THR A 12 -1.25 3.54 8.79
CA THR A 12 -1.08 2.21 9.40
C THR A 12 0.25 1.55 9.03
N VAL A 13 0.52 1.37 7.73
CA VAL A 13 1.73 0.66 7.27
C VAL A 13 3.01 1.38 7.69
N GLY A 14 3.12 2.68 7.41
CA GLY A 14 4.30 3.47 7.77
C GLY A 14 4.51 3.57 9.28
N GLY A 15 3.42 3.75 10.05
CA GLY A 15 3.47 3.83 11.51
C GLY A 15 3.88 2.50 12.17
N LEU A 16 3.34 1.38 11.68
CA LEU A 16 3.73 0.04 12.14
C LEU A 16 5.19 -0.26 11.77
N THR A 17 5.60 0.07 10.55
CA THR A 17 7.00 -0.11 10.13
C THR A 17 7.95 0.67 11.04
N ALA A 18 7.64 1.94 11.33
CA ALA A 18 8.47 2.75 12.21
C ALA A 18 8.60 2.15 13.63
N ARG A 19 7.50 1.65 14.21
CA ARG A 19 7.50 0.96 15.52
C ARG A 19 8.37 -0.29 15.48
N LEU A 20 8.20 -1.15 14.48
CA LEU A 20 8.98 -2.38 14.33
C LEU A 20 10.48 -2.11 14.16
N LEU A 21 10.86 -1.01 13.49
CA LEU A 21 12.25 -0.60 13.40
C LEU A 21 12.80 -0.15 14.77
N VAL A 22 12.02 0.58 15.55
CA VAL A 22 12.39 0.95 16.92
C VAL A 22 12.57 -0.27 17.81
N ASP A 23 11.68 -1.26 17.69
CA ASP A 23 11.75 -2.50 18.49
C ASP A 23 13.04 -3.30 18.23
N VAL A 24 13.66 -3.15 17.05
CA VAL A 24 14.96 -3.76 16.73
C VAL A 24 16.14 -2.78 16.90
N GLY A 25 15.94 -1.65 17.57
CA GLY A 25 16.99 -0.70 17.92
C GLY A 25 17.40 0.26 16.80
N LEU A 26 16.59 0.39 15.74
CA LEU A 26 16.81 1.36 14.67
C LEU A 26 15.98 2.62 14.92
N ALA A 27 16.50 3.77 14.51
CA ALA A 27 15.89 5.08 14.74
C ALA A 27 15.65 5.80 13.38
N PRO A 28 14.59 5.45 12.63
CA PRO A 28 14.31 6.12 11.38
C PRO A 28 13.79 7.55 11.60
N ARG A 29 14.12 8.47 10.68
CA ARG A 29 13.45 9.77 10.61
C ARG A 29 12.02 9.57 10.09
N LEU A 30 11.04 10.15 10.75
CA LEU A 30 9.66 10.16 10.30
C LEU A 30 9.43 11.35 9.37
N VAL A 31 9.06 11.08 8.12
CA VAL A 31 8.73 12.12 7.14
C VAL A 31 7.20 12.18 7.01
N VAL A 32 6.60 13.28 7.45
CA VAL A 32 5.16 13.44 7.57
C VAL A 32 4.69 14.77 7.00
N ARG A 33 3.40 14.85 6.64
CA ARG A 33 2.76 16.11 6.21
C ARG A 33 2.31 16.95 7.40
N ASP A 34 1.84 16.29 8.45
CA ASP A 34 1.32 16.91 9.67
C ASP A 34 2.07 16.31 10.88
N PRO A 35 2.97 17.06 11.51
CA PRO A 35 3.76 16.58 12.63
C PRO A 35 2.92 16.30 13.89
N SER A 36 1.74 16.93 14.03
CA SER A 36 0.84 16.69 15.16
C SER A 36 0.25 15.28 15.18
N ARG A 37 0.29 14.58 14.04
CA ARG A 37 -0.19 13.21 13.86
C ARG A 37 0.93 12.16 13.85
N ALA A 38 2.19 12.60 13.98
CA ALA A 38 3.31 11.66 14.03
C ALA A 38 3.19 10.77 15.29
N PRO A 39 3.51 9.47 15.19
CA PRO A 39 3.53 8.61 16.36
C PRO A 39 4.61 9.07 17.34
N ASP A 40 4.28 9.11 18.62
CA ASP A 40 5.25 9.43 19.69
C ASP A 40 6.18 8.23 19.94
N LEU A 41 7.30 8.23 19.22
CA LEU A 41 8.34 7.18 19.29
C LEU A 41 9.70 7.74 19.71
N GLY A 42 9.78 9.03 20.09
CA GLY A 42 11.05 9.68 20.41
C GLY A 42 11.99 9.83 19.21
N LEU A 43 11.46 9.83 17.98
CA LEU A 43 12.21 9.88 16.72
C LEU A 43 12.26 11.30 16.16
N ASP A 44 13.25 11.56 15.29
CA ASP A 44 13.32 12.78 14.49
C ASP A 44 12.15 12.86 13.50
N VAL A 45 11.48 14.02 13.45
CA VAL A 45 10.33 14.27 12.59
C VAL A 45 10.67 15.39 11.62
N ALA A 46 10.57 15.09 10.32
CA ALA A 46 10.71 16.06 9.25
C ALA A 46 9.37 16.26 8.51
N VAL A 47 9.11 17.48 8.06
CA VAL A 47 7.82 17.84 7.44
C VAL A 47 8.01 18.15 5.97
N CYS A 48 7.32 17.42 5.10
CA CYS A 48 7.17 17.74 3.68
C CYS A 48 5.94 17.06 3.08
N THR A 49 5.55 17.52 1.90
CA THR A 49 4.65 16.80 0.98
C THR A 49 5.46 16.17 -0.16
N TYR A 50 4.84 15.32 -0.96
CA TYR A 50 5.49 14.77 -2.16
C TYR A 50 5.55 15.80 -3.30
N ALA A 51 4.69 16.79 -3.28
CA ALA A 51 4.64 17.85 -4.29
C ALA A 51 5.71 18.93 -4.13
N ASP A 52 6.28 19.08 -2.92
CA ASP A 52 7.17 20.21 -2.57
C ASP A 52 8.64 19.82 -2.58
N SER A 53 9.35 20.03 -3.69
CA SER A 53 10.72 19.55 -3.87
C SER A 53 11.72 20.09 -2.83
N ARG A 54 11.68 21.38 -2.50
CA ARG A 54 12.63 21.97 -1.55
C ARG A 54 12.48 21.45 -0.12
N PRO A 55 11.27 21.41 0.48
CA PRO A 55 11.04 20.77 1.77
C PRO A 55 11.38 19.27 1.75
N ALA A 56 11.05 18.55 0.67
CA ALA A 56 11.36 17.13 0.55
C ALA A 56 12.86 16.86 0.54
N THR A 57 13.63 17.62 -0.25
CA THR A 57 15.10 17.51 -0.27
C THR A 57 15.70 17.79 1.11
N ALA A 58 15.21 18.82 1.82
CA ALA A 58 15.67 19.14 3.17
C ALA A 58 15.32 18.03 4.17
N ALA A 59 14.09 17.50 4.11
CA ALA A 59 13.62 16.42 4.98
C ALA A 59 14.41 15.11 4.78
N LEU A 60 14.94 14.87 3.58
CA LEU A 60 15.70 13.68 3.23
C LEU A 60 17.22 13.86 3.32
N SER A 61 17.71 15.05 3.71
CA SER A 61 19.15 15.30 3.85
C SER A 61 19.81 14.34 4.83
N GLY A 62 20.88 13.66 4.38
CA GLY A 62 21.61 12.66 5.16
C GLY A 62 20.92 11.29 5.28
N VAL A 63 19.81 11.07 4.60
CA VAL A 63 19.14 9.77 4.54
C VAL A 63 19.80 8.89 3.47
N GLU A 64 20.18 7.66 3.85
CA GLU A 64 20.77 6.68 2.94
C GLU A 64 19.71 5.73 2.36
N VAL A 65 18.72 5.32 3.18
CA VAL A 65 17.65 4.42 2.77
C VAL A 65 16.29 5.01 3.16
N LEU A 66 15.40 5.06 2.19
CA LEU A 66 14.07 5.63 2.32
C LEU A 66 13.00 4.55 2.18
N PHE A 67 12.10 4.44 3.15
CA PHE A 67 10.82 3.76 2.95
C PHE A 67 9.79 4.76 2.44
N MET A 68 9.43 4.64 1.17
CA MET A 68 8.43 5.47 0.52
C MET A 68 7.09 4.74 0.50
N VAL A 69 6.19 5.12 1.40
CA VAL A 69 4.77 4.70 1.31
C VAL A 69 4.10 5.48 0.19
N SER A 70 3.38 4.81 -0.69
CA SER A 70 2.70 5.44 -1.82
C SER A 70 1.78 6.60 -1.38
N GLY A 71 1.73 7.67 -2.17
CA GLY A 71 0.88 8.83 -1.92
C GLY A 71 -0.61 8.50 -1.99
N HIS A 72 -1.45 9.42 -1.49
CA HIS A 72 -2.90 9.29 -1.59
C HIS A 72 -3.37 9.27 -3.06
N GLU A 73 -4.58 8.82 -3.27
CA GLU A 73 -5.22 8.79 -4.59
C GLU A 73 -5.49 10.23 -5.05
N SER A 74 -4.88 10.63 -6.17
CA SER A 74 -5.10 11.90 -6.85
C SER A 74 -4.74 11.76 -8.33
N ASP A 75 -5.25 12.64 -9.16
CA ASP A 75 -4.90 12.74 -10.58
C ASP A 75 -3.46 13.21 -10.82
N ASP A 76 -2.86 13.89 -9.83
CA ASP A 76 -1.47 14.34 -9.85
C ASP A 76 -0.48 13.35 -9.20
N ARG A 77 -0.96 12.17 -8.73
CA ARG A 77 -0.18 11.23 -7.91
C ARG A 77 1.19 10.88 -8.50
N VAL A 78 1.25 10.58 -9.79
CA VAL A 78 2.50 10.22 -10.46
C VAL A 78 3.46 11.42 -10.55
N ALA A 79 2.93 12.63 -10.76
CA ALA A 79 3.73 13.86 -10.77
C ALA A 79 4.29 14.17 -9.38
N GLU A 80 3.49 14.02 -8.33
CA GLU A 80 3.93 14.16 -6.94
C GLU A 80 5.02 13.14 -6.59
N HIS A 81 4.83 11.85 -6.97
CA HIS A 81 5.85 10.82 -6.77
C HIS A 81 7.15 11.16 -7.51
N ARG A 82 7.08 11.64 -8.76
CA ARG A 82 8.25 12.09 -9.51
C ARG A 82 9.00 13.17 -8.76
N THR A 83 8.31 14.23 -8.34
CA THR A 83 8.91 15.36 -7.59
C THR A 83 9.62 14.88 -6.33
N PHE A 84 9.00 13.95 -5.60
CA PHE A 84 9.57 13.41 -4.37
C PHE A 84 10.79 12.53 -4.63
N LEU A 85 10.76 11.68 -5.66
CA LEU A 85 11.90 10.83 -6.05
C LEU A 85 13.09 11.65 -6.57
N GLU A 86 12.84 12.70 -7.36
CA GLU A 86 13.88 13.64 -7.77
C GLU A 86 14.50 14.36 -6.55
N SER A 87 13.67 14.71 -5.57
CA SER A 87 14.14 15.30 -4.31
C SER A 87 14.96 14.30 -3.47
N ALA A 88 14.58 13.04 -3.45
CA ALA A 88 15.32 11.98 -2.77
C ALA A 88 16.70 11.77 -3.42
N ALA A 89 16.76 11.72 -4.75
CA ALA A 89 18.02 11.63 -5.48
C ALA A 89 18.91 12.85 -5.23
N ALA A 90 18.35 14.07 -5.26
CA ALA A 90 19.07 15.31 -4.96
C ALA A 90 19.57 15.38 -3.51
N ALA A 91 18.88 14.75 -2.55
CA ALA A 91 19.30 14.65 -1.16
C ALA A 91 20.39 13.58 -0.93
N GLY A 92 20.70 12.75 -1.94
CA GLY A 92 21.71 11.71 -1.86
C GLY A 92 21.18 10.36 -1.33
N VAL A 93 19.86 10.13 -1.34
CA VAL A 93 19.29 8.82 -0.99
C VAL A 93 19.83 7.77 -1.95
N GLY A 94 20.39 6.70 -1.39
CA GLY A 94 21.01 5.62 -2.17
C GLY A 94 20.07 4.45 -2.49
N HIS A 95 18.99 4.25 -1.69
CA HIS A 95 18.07 3.15 -1.87
C HIS A 95 16.65 3.55 -1.43
N VAL A 96 15.67 3.24 -2.27
CA VAL A 96 14.24 3.45 -1.97
C VAL A 96 13.53 2.10 -1.89
N VAL A 97 12.93 1.81 -0.75
CA VAL A 97 11.95 0.72 -0.57
C VAL A 97 10.56 1.31 -0.76
N TYR A 98 9.83 0.87 -1.75
CA TYR A 98 8.57 1.49 -2.18
C TYR A 98 7.39 0.53 -2.01
N THR A 99 6.30 1.00 -1.37
CA THR A 99 5.03 0.26 -1.39
C THR A 99 4.39 0.41 -2.75
N SER A 100 4.51 -0.63 -3.56
CA SER A 100 3.89 -0.77 -4.87
C SER A 100 2.62 -1.61 -4.75
N PHE A 101 2.09 -2.08 -5.87
CA PHE A 101 0.88 -2.88 -5.90
C PHE A 101 1.07 -4.11 -6.80
N VAL A 102 0.45 -5.25 -6.46
CA VAL A 102 0.43 -6.43 -7.35
C VAL A 102 -0.15 -6.04 -8.70
N ALA A 103 0.32 -6.67 -9.76
CA ALA A 103 -0.02 -6.32 -11.14
C ALA A 103 0.28 -4.84 -11.52
N ALA A 104 1.18 -4.14 -10.80
CA ALA A 104 1.61 -2.80 -11.18
C ALA A 104 2.23 -2.79 -12.58
N GLY A 105 1.75 -1.89 -13.45
CA GLY A 105 2.24 -1.76 -14.84
C GLY A 105 1.27 -1.03 -15.73
N ALA A 106 1.74 -0.61 -16.91
CA ALA A 106 0.93 0.15 -17.87
C ALA A 106 -0.32 -0.60 -18.37
N SER A 107 -0.29 -1.94 -18.34
CA SER A 107 -1.39 -2.81 -18.76
C SER A 107 -2.34 -3.21 -17.65
N SER A 108 -2.13 -2.76 -16.40
CA SER A 108 -3.01 -3.09 -15.29
C SER A 108 -4.44 -2.65 -15.55
N GLY A 109 -5.40 -3.53 -15.32
CA GLY A 109 -6.83 -3.22 -15.34
C GLY A 109 -7.22 -2.27 -14.20
N PHE A 110 -6.52 -2.34 -13.07
CA PHE A 110 -6.63 -1.41 -11.96
C PHE A 110 -5.93 -0.08 -12.31
N THR A 111 -6.67 1.02 -12.41
CA THR A 111 -6.10 2.30 -12.86
C THR A 111 -4.98 2.79 -11.96
N LEU A 112 -5.14 2.68 -10.63
CA LEU A 112 -4.09 3.05 -9.67
C LEU A 112 -2.90 2.07 -9.70
N GLY A 113 -3.07 0.85 -10.18
CA GLY A 113 -1.98 -0.08 -10.49
C GLY A 113 -1.06 0.46 -11.60
N ARG A 114 -1.60 1.26 -12.53
CA ARG A 114 -0.79 1.96 -13.55
C ARG A 114 0.09 3.04 -12.93
N ASP A 115 -0.42 3.77 -11.91
CA ASP A 115 0.35 4.78 -11.18
C ASP A 115 1.52 4.13 -10.42
N HIS A 116 1.27 2.96 -9.81
CA HIS A 116 2.34 2.19 -9.16
C HIS A 116 3.38 1.76 -10.18
N GLY A 117 2.98 1.25 -11.34
CA GLY A 117 3.88 0.88 -12.43
C GLY A 117 4.71 2.08 -12.93
N ALA A 118 4.08 3.23 -13.15
CA ALA A 118 4.77 4.45 -13.53
C ALA A 118 5.79 4.90 -12.47
N THR A 119 5.47 4.75 -11.18
CA THR A 119 6.38 5.06 -10.07
C THR A 119 7.55 4.08 -10.01
N GLU A 120 7.32 2.80 -10.25
CA GLU A 120 8.41 1.81 -10.37
C GLU A 120 9.36 2.17 -11.53
N ASP A 121 8.83 2.61 -12.67
CA ASP A 121 9.64 3.03 -13.81
C ASP A 121 10.47 4.29 -13.51
N LEU A 122 9.89 5.26 -12.78
CA LEU A 122 10.63 6.41 -12.28
C LEU A 122 11.79 6.00 -11.36
N LEU A 123 11.56 5.06 -10.45
CA LEU A 123 12.59 4.52 -9.55
C LEU A 123 13.69 3.79 -10.32
N ARG A 124 13.33 2.91 -11.28
CA ARG A 124 14.32 2.24 -12.13
C ARG A 124 15.20 3.21 -12.91
N ALA A 125 14.63 4.33 -13.33
CA ALA A 125 15.36 5.37 -14.08
C ALA A 125 16.15 6.36 -13.20
N SER A 126 15.92 6.37 -11.88
CA SER A 126 16.47 7.39 -10.96
C SER A 126 17.96 7.25 -10.67
N GLY A 127 18.55 6.09 -10.93
CA GLY A 127 19.92 5.75 -10.51
C GLY A 127 20.07 5.32 -9.04
N MET A 128 19.02 5.46 -8.21
CA MET A 128 18.97 4.91 -6.86
C MET A 128 18.74 3.39 -6.91
N ALA A 129 19.26 2.65 -5.93
CA ALA A 129 18.79 1.28 -5.73
C ALA A 129 17.33 1.29 -5.31
N TRP A 130 16.60 0.24 -5.64
CA TRP A 130 15.18 0.13 -5.33
C TRP A 130 14.83 -1.27 -4.80
N THR A 131 13.75 -1.35 -4.03
CA THR A 131 13.04 -2.58 -3.67
C THR A 131 11.56 -2.29 -3.75
N PHE A 132 10.80 -3.08 -4.51
CA PHE A 132 9.36 -2.94 -4.61
C PHE A 132 8.66 -3.94 -3.71
N LEU A 133 7.83 -3.44 -2.81
CA LEU A 133 6.91 -4.21 -2.01
C LEU A 133 5.53 -4.06 -2.66
N ARG A 134 5.18 -4.97 -3.55
CA ARG A 134 3.91 -5.00 -4.23
C ARG A 134 2.87 -5.63 -3.32
N ASP A 135 2.18 -4.82 -2.55
CA ASP A 135 1.08 -5.29 -1.73
C ASP A 135 -0.19 -5.53 -2.55
N ASN A 136 -1.09 -6.33 -2.02
CA ASN A 136 -2.45 -6.50 -2.54
C ASN A 136 -3.41 -5.64 -1.70
N PHE A 137 -4.71 -5.66 -1.99
CA PHE A 137 -5.68 -4.99 -1.14
C PHE A 137 -5.56 -5.45 0.31
N TYR A 138 -5.62 -4.49 1.22
CA TYR A 138 -5.51 -4.78 2.64
C TYR A 138 -6.77 -5.45 3.18
N ALA A 139 -6.62 -6.57 3.86
CA ALA A 139 -7.73 -7.27 4.49
C ALA A 139 -8.53 -6.34 5.40
N GLU A 140 -7.85 -5.50 6.18
CA GLU A 140 -8.44 -4.59 7.17
C GLU A 140 -9.35 -3.50 6.58
N VAL A 141 -9.29 -3.25 5.25
CA VAL A 141 -10.14 -2.23 4.60
C VAL A 141 -11.44 -2.79 4.03
N PHE A 142 -11.59 -4.10 3.93
CA PHE A 142 -12.81 -4.72 3.37
C PHE A 142 -14.11 -4.31 4.07
N PRO A 143 -14.17 -4.14 5.41
CA PRO A 143 -15.36 -3.62 6.06
C PRO A 143 -15.79 -2.22 5.57
N LEU A 144 -14.85 -1.42 5.05
CA LEU A 144 -15.09 -0.06 4.54
C LEU A 144 -15.68 -0.06 3.13
N PHE A 145 -15.62 -1.19 2.42
CA PHE A 145 -16.26 -1.35 1.10
C PHE A 145 -17.77 -1.58 1.20
N ALA A 146 -18.26 -1.92 2.40
CA ALA A 146 -19.67 -2.15 2.61
C ALA A 146 -20.41 -0.86 2.96
N ASP A 147 -21.63 -0.76 2.44
CA ASP A 147 -22.58 0.28 2.82
C ASP A 147 -23.11 0.09 4.27
N ASP A 148 -23.97 0.99 4.74
CA ASP A 148 -24.57 0.91 6.08
C ASP A 148 -25.36 -0.40 6.31
N GLY A 149 -25.89 -1.00 5.26
CA GLY A 149 -26.55 -2.30 5.28
C GLY A 149 -25.60 -3.51 5.30
N GLY A 150 -24.29 -3.28 5.23
CA GLY A 150 -23.29 -4.35 5.17
C GLY A 150 -23.11 -4.94 3.77
N VAL A 151 -23.57 -4.27 2.71
CA VAL A 151 -23.47 -4.79 1.34
C VAL A 151 -22.23 -4.22 0.64
N ILE A 152 -21.28 -5.08 0.28
CA ILE A 152 -20.16 -4.74 -0.61
C ILE A 152 -20.71 -4.81 -2.05
N ARG A 153 -20.52 -3.72 -2.84
CA ARG A 153 -21.07 -3.62 -4.20
C ARG A 153 -19.96 -3.37 -5.22
N GLY A 154 -20.01 -4.11 -6.32
CA GLY A 154 -19.09 -3.86 -7.44
C GLY A 154 -19.08 -4.99 -8.47
N PRO A 155 -18.54 -4.74 -9.67
CA PRO A 155 -18.53 -5.68 -10.79
C PRO A 155 -17.35 -6.68 -10.71
N ALA A 156 -17.24 -7.41 -9.57
CA ALA A 156 -16.13 -8.35 -9.34
C ALA A 156 -16.43 -9.77 -9.82
N GLY A 157 -17.69 -10.09 -10.17
CA GLY A 157 -18.08 -11.43 -10.57
C GLY A 157 -17.73 -12.47 -9.48
N SER A 158 -17.10 -13.56 -9.91
CA SER A 158 -16.55 -14.59 -9.04
C SER A 158 -15.00 -14.54 -8.96
N GLY A 159 -14.41 -13.40 -9.29
CA GLY A 159 -12.96 -13.22 -9.22
C GLY A 159 -12.45 -13.24 -7.78
N GLY A 160 -11.18 -13.61 -7.62
CA GLY A 160 -10.55 -13.70 -6.31
C GLY A 160 -9.54 -12.59 -6.07
N VAL A 161 -9.30 -12.29 -4.80
CA VAL A 161 -8.28 -11.36 -4.33
C VAL A 161 -7.49 -11.98 -3.17
N ALA A 162 -6.18 -12.04 -3.29
CA ALA A 162 -5.28 -12.53 -2.24
C ALA A 162 -4.96 -11.38 -1.26
N ALA A 163 -5.98 -10.93 -0.50
CA ALA A 163 -5.89 -9.79 0.38
C ALA A 163 -4.84 -9.98 1.48
N VAL A 164 -4.00 -8.97 1.69
CA VAL A 164 -2.86 -9.01 2.61
C VAL A 164 -3.13 -8.21 3.89
N SER A 165 -2.57 -8.62 5.02
CA SER A 165 -2.60 -7.81 6.24
C SER A 165 -1.61 -6.64 6.18
N GLN A 166 -2.04 -5.44 6.56
CA GLN A 166 -1.16 -4.27 6.72
C GLN A 166 0.00 -4.53 7.68
N ARG A 167 -0.19 -5.42 8.66
CA ARG A 167 0.87 -5.83 9.60
C ARG A 167 1.95 -6.65 8.92
N ASP A 168 1.57 -7.54 8.00
CA ASP A 168 2.54 -8.33 7.23
C ASP A 168 3.35 -7.42 6.31
N VAL A 169 2.70 -6.49 5.63
CA VAL A 169 3.39 -5.51 4.78
C VAL A 169 4.38 -4.68 5.60
N ALA A 170 3.96 -4.19 6.77
CA ALA A 170 4.84 -3.43 7.66
C ALA A 170 6.00 -4.29 8.20
N ALA A 171 5.75 -5.56 8.52
CA ALA A 171 6.80 -6.47 9.01
C ALA A 171 7.83 -6.78 7.91
N VAL A 172 7.39 -7.00 6.66
CA VAL A 172 8.29 -7.17 5.52
C VAL A 172 9.09 -5.89 5.27
N ALA A 173 8.43 -4.72 5.30
CA ALA A 173 9.12 -3.44 5.14
C ALA A 173 10.20 -3.26 6.20
N ALA A 174 9.89 -3.54 7.48
CA ALA A 174 10.84 -3.44 8.57
C ALA A 174 12.02 -4.43 8.41
N ALA A 175 11.76 -5.66 8.00
CA ALA A 175 12.80 -6.66 7.75
C ALA A 175 13.75 -6.23 6.62
N VAL A 176 13.20 -5.74 5.51
CA VAL A 176 13.96 -5.22 4.37
C VAL A 176 14.80 -3.99 4.76
N LEU A 177 14.23 -3.08 5.55
CA LEU A 177 14.92 -1.86 6.00
C LEU A 177 16.01 -2.14 7.04
N ALA A 178 15.88 -3.20 7.82
CA ALA A 178 16.90 -3.60 8.78
C ALA A 178 18.19 -4.10 8.09
N ASP A 179 18.10 -4.76 6.95
CA ASP A 179 19.24 -5.16 6.11
C ASP A 179 18.92 -4.92 4.61
N PRO A 180 18.99 -3.69 4.11
CA PRO A 180 18.47 -3.36 2.78
C PRO A 180 19.35 -3.86 1.62
N VAL A 181 20.60 -4.20 1.86
CA VAL A 181 21.56 -4.53 0.78
C VAL A 181 21.18 -5.77 -0.02
N PRO A 182 20.76 -6.90 0.59
CA PRO A 182 20.35 -8.11 -0.15
C PRO A 182 19.07 -7.93 -0.97
N HIS A 183 18.30 -6.87 -0.70
CA HIS A 183 17.00 -6.62 -1.35
C HIS A 183 17.05 -5.62 -2.50
N ARG A 184 18.24 -5.09 -2.85
CA ARG A 184 18.40 -4.17 -3.97
C ARG A 184 18.02 -4.80 -5.30
N GLY A 185 17.16 -4.13 -6.07
CA GLY A 185 16.66 -4.61 -7.34
C GLY A 185 15.63 -5.75 -7.22
N ALA A 186 15.14 -6.03 -6.02
CA ALA A 186 14.14 -7.07 -5.79
C ALA A 186 12.72 -6.51 -5.85
N THR A 187 11.81 -7.36 -6.33
CA THR A 187 10.36 -7.15 -6.26
C THR A 187 9.76 -8.29 -5.47
N TYR A 188 8.87 -7.98 -4.52
CA TYR A 188 8.17 -8.92 -3.67
C TYR A 188 6.67 -8.70 -3.79
N ASP A 189 5.93 -9.76 -4.13
CA ASP A 189 4.47 -9.73 -4.17
C ASP A 189 3.93 -10.13 -2.78
N LEU A 190 3.38 -9.17 -2.06
CA LEU A 190 2.91 -9.34 -0.70
C LEU A 190 1.42 -9.64 -0.70
N THR A 191 1.07 -10.90 -0.48
CA THR A 191 -0.30 -11.41 -0.53
C THR A 191 -0.67 -12.14 0.74
N GLY A 192 -1.97 -12.27 0.99
CA GLY A 192 -2.48 -13.22 1.96
C GLY A 192 -2.23 -14.66 1.52
N PRO A 193 -2.53 -15.63 2.39
CA PRO A 193 -2.23 -17.05 2.14
C PRO A 193 -3.22 -17.73 1.17
N GLU A 194 -4.27 -17.02 0.76
CA GLU A 194 -5.34 -17.54 -0.10
C GLU A 194 -6.01 -16.41 -0.89
N ALA A 195 -6.58 -16.74 -2.04
CA ALA A 195 -7.45 -15.82 -2.79
C ALA A 195 -8.91 -16.07 -2.41
N LEU A 196 -9.61 -14.99 -2.04
CA LEU A 196 -11.02 -15.03 -1.65
C LEU A 196 -11.85 -14.30 -2.70
N THR A 197 -13.02 -14.85 -3.01
CA THR A 197 -14.06 -14.06 -3.70
C THR A 197 -14.64 -13.01 -2.75
N LEU A 198 -15.33 -11.99 -3.27
CA LEU A 198 -16.00 -11.03 -2.39
C LEU A 198 -17.16 -11.64 -1.58
N ASP A 199 -17.78 -12.73 -2.08
CA ASP A 199 -18.74 -13.51 -1.31
C ASP A 199 -18.05 -14.21 -0.13
N ASP A 200 -16.89 -14.86 -0.34
CA ASP A 200 -16.12 -15.48 0.73
C ASP A 200 -15.69 -14.44 1.78
N ALA A 201 -15.18 -13.28 1.33
CA ALA A 201 -14.76 -12.19 2.20
C ALA A 201 -15.94 -11.69 3.06
N ALA A 202 -17.12 -11.49 2.46
CA ALA A 202 -18.32 -11.06 3.17
C ALA A 202 -18.78 -12.10 4.23
N GLN A 203 -18.75 -13.40 3.88
CA GLN A 203 -19.07 -14.47 4.83
C GLN A 203 -18.09 -14.47 6.01
N ARG A 204 -16.79 -14.34 5.76
CA ARG A 204 -15.76 -14.31 6.81
C ARG A 204 -15.88 -13.06 7.68
N LEU A 205 -16.14 -11.88 7.09
CA LEU A 205 -16.43 -10.68 7.85
C LEU A 205 -17.62 -10.84 8.77
N THR A 206 -18.70 -11.47 8.28
CA THR A 206 -19.87 -11.78 9.11
C THR A 206 -19.50 -12.68 10.30
N ALA A 207 -18.74 -13.73 10.05
CA ALA A 207 -18.33 -14.67 11.10
C ALA A 207 -17.45 -14.01 12.18
N VAL A 208 -16.52 -13.14 11.79
CA VAL A 208 -15.57 -12.50 12.71
C VAL A 208 -16.17 -11.33 13.48
N THR A 209 -16.99 -10.51 12.80
CA THR A 209 -17.51 -9.26 13.40
C THR A 209 -18.86 -9.41 14.07
N GLY A 210 -19.62 -10.46 13.71
CA GLY A 210 -21.04 -10.64 14.14
C GLY A 210 -22.02 -9.68 13.41
N ARG A 211 -21.54 -8.76 12.57
CA ARG A 211 -22.37 -7.92 11.69
C ARG A 211 -22.59 -8.67 10.38
N ALA A 212 -23.81 -8.63 9.84
CA ALA A 212 -24.10 -9.22 8.54
C ALA A 212 -23.39 -8.45 7.41
N TYR A 213 -22.65 -9.18 6.58
CA TYR A 213 -22.06 -8.69 5.33
C TYR A 213 -22.52 -9.57 4.18
N SER A 214 -22.68 -8.99 3.01
CA SER A 214 -22.96 -9.69 1.76
C SER A 214 -22.27 -9.01 0.60
N PHE A 215 -22.11 -9.73 -0.52
CA PHE A 215 -21.63 -9.14 -1.76
C PHE A 215 -22.78 -9.04 -2.77
N HIS A 216 -22.86 -7.93 -3.49
CA HIS A 216 -23.77 -7.72 -4.60
C HIS A 216 -22.96 -7.42 -5.86
N ASN A 217 -22.98 -8.38 -6.80
CA ASN A 217 -22.30 -8.22 -8.06
C ASN A 217 -23.06 -7.26 -8.97
N GLU A 218 -22.47 -6.11 -9.26
CA GLU A 218 -23.05 -5.08 -10.15
C GLU A 218 -22.59 -5.29 -11.60
N THR A 219 -23.42 -4.83 -12.55
CA THR A 219 -22.95 -4.48 -13.89
C THR A 219 -22.13 -3.18 -13.84
N LEU A 220 -21.43 -2.84 -14.93
CA LEU A 220 -20.67 -1.57 -14.98
C LEU A 220 -21.59 -0.34 -14.88
N ASP A 221 -22.78 -0.39 -15.48
CA ASP A 221 -23.75 0.71 -15.42
C ASP A 221 -24.33 0.88 -14.01
N GLU A 222 -24.66 -0.23 -13.33
CA GLU A 222 -25.07 -0.22 -11.93
C GLU A 222 -23.96 0.30 -11.01
N ALA A 223 -22.71 -0.09 -11.26
CA ALA A 223 -21.57 0.38 -10.50
C ALA A 223 -21.32 1.89 -10.61
N ARG A 224 -21.54 2.47 -11.80
CA ARG A 224 -21.51 3.93 -11.97
C ARG A 224 -22.69 4.61 -11.27
N ALA A 225 -23.89 4.07 -11.43
CA ALA A 225 -25.10 4.62 -10.81
C ALA A 225 -25.03 4.59 -9.28
N SER A 226 -24.55 3.49 -8.70
CA SER A 226 -24.42 3.34 -7.24
C SER A 226 -23.42 4.31 -6.60
N ARG A 227 -22.43 4.79 -7.37
CA ARG A 227 -21.40 5.74 -6.91
C ARG A 227 -21.72 7.20 -7.24
N ALA A 228 -22.77 7.48 -8.02
CA ALA A 228 -23.10 8.85 -8.43
C ALA A 228 -23.36 9.80 -7.27
N HIS A 229 -23.88 9.29 -6.14
CA HIS A 229 -24.20 10.09 -4.96
C HIS A 229 -22.97 10.64 -4.22
N PHE A 230 -21.77 10.09 -4.46
CA PHE A 230 -20.53 10.60 -3.87
C PHE A 230 -20.07 11.93 -4.51
N GLY A 231 -20.55 12.27 -5.71
CA GLY A 231 -20.13 13.49 -6.41
C GLY A 231 -18.62 13.50 -6.75
N ALA A 232 -18.02 12.33 -6.83
CA ALA A 232 -16.60 12.19 -7.14
C ALA A 232 -16.32 12.46 -8.63
N PRO A 233 -15.13 12.95 -9.00
CA PRO A 233 -14.76 13.11 -10.40
C PRO A 233 -14.68 11.76 -11.12
N ASP A 234 -14.88 11.76 -12.43
CA ASP A 234 -14.98 10.53 -13.24
C ASP A 234 -13.76 9.61 -13.07
N TRP A 235 -12.54 10.17 -13.04
CA TRP A 235 -11.32 9.38 -12.88
C TRP A 235 -11.32 8.58 -11.56
N LEU A 236 -11.87 9.14 -10.48
CA LEU A 236 -11.94 8.48 -9.18
C LEU A 236 -13.02 7.40 -9.17
N VAL A 237 -14.17 7.66 -9.81
CA VAL A 237 -15.22 6.64 -10.01
C VAL A 237 -14.68 5.49 -10.83
N ASP A 238 -13.93 5.78 -11.90
CA ASP A 238 -13.27 4.76 -12.72
C ASP A 238 -12.23 3.97 -11.91
N ALA A 239 -11.47 4.62 -11.05
CA ALA A 239 -10.51 3.95 -10.15
C ALA A 239 -11.24 2.99 -9.21
N TRP A 240 -12.31 3.41 -8.56
CA TRP A 240 -13.11 2.55 -7.67
C TRP A 240 -13.73 1.35 -8.39
N ILE A 241 -14.25 1.56 -9.61
CA ILE A 241 -14.82 0.47 -10.42
C ILE A 241 -13.71 -0.48 -10.88
N SER A 242 -12.56 0.07 -11.28
CA SER A 242 -11.43 -0.74 -11.76
C SER A 242 -10.85 -1.68 -10.69
N THR A 243 -11.01 -1.37 -9.41
CA THR A 243 -10.72 -2.26 -8.29
C THR A 243 -11.45 -3.61 -8.47
N TYR A 244 -12.74 -3.54 -8.71
CA TYR A 244 -13.58 -4.73 -8.83
C TYR A 244 -13.39 -5.45 -10.16
N THR A 245 -13.19 -4.72 -11.25
CA THR A 245 -12.92 -5.37 -12.55
C THR A 245 -11.56 -6.08 -12.56
N ALA A 246 -10.54 -5.53 -11.92
CA ALA A 246 -9.25 -6.22 -11.75
C ALA A 246 -9.38 -7.52 -10.92
N ILE A 247 -10.23 -7.53 -9.88
CA ILE A 247 -10.58 -8.75 -9.14
C ILE A 247 -11.28 -9.74 -10.08
N ARG A 248 -12.30 -9.29 -10.84
CA ARG A 248 -13.05 -10.12 -11.79
C ARG A 248 -12.13 -10.78 -12.82
N ASP A 249 -11.18 -10.03 -13.33
CA ASP A 249 -10.29 -10.45 -14.40
C ASP A 249 -9.08 -11.27 -13.89
N GLY A 250 -9.02 -11.52 -12.56
CA GLY A 250 -8.06 -12.41 -11.91
C GLY A 250 -6.68 -11.80 -11.67
N GLU A 251 -6.49 -10.49 -11.92
CA GLU A 251 -5.19 -9.83 -11.74
C GLU A 251 -4.67 -9.87 -10.30
N LEU A 252 -5.58 -10.04 -9.32
CA LEU A 252 -5.29 -9.94 -7.89
C LEU A 252 -5.37 -11.29 -7.16
N ALA A 253 -5.58 -12.39 -7.91
CA ALA A 253 -5.82 -13.70 -7.32
C ALA A 253 -4.54 -14.50 -7.02
N ALA A 254 -3.40 -14.14 -7.63
CA ALA A 254 -2.16 -14.87 -7.41
C ALA A 254 -1.72 -14.80 -5.94
N VAL A 255 -1.36 -15.97 -5.38
CA VAL A 255 -0.82 -16.09 -4.02
C VAL A 255 0.68 -16.26 -4.13
N SER A 256 1.44 -15.46 -3.37
CA SER A 256 2.90 -15.49 -3.30
C SER A 256 3.39 -16.12 -1.99
N ASP A 257 4.59 -16.70 -2.01
CA ASP A 257 5.31 -17.17 -0.82
C ASP A 257 6.34 -16.15 -0.30
N ASP A 258 6.35 -14.91 -0.79
CA ASP A 258 7.32 -13.90 -0.41
C ASP A 258 7.25 -13.55 1.08
N ILE A 259 6.04 -13.40 1.65
CA ILE A 259 5.88 -13.15 3.08
C ILE A 259 6.45 -14.30 3.92
N PRO A 260 6.07 -15.58 3.69
CA PRO A 260 6.68 -16.70 4.39
C PRO A 260 8.21 -16.76 4.25
N ARG A 261 8.73 -16.51 3.06
CA ARG A 261 10.17 -16.54 2.79
C ARG A 261 10.93 -15.44 3.50
N LEU A 262 10.38 -14.23 3.58
CA LEU A 262 11.02 -13.07 4.20
C LEU A 262 10.88 -13.05 5.72
N LEU A 263 9.74 -13.53 6.26
CA LEU A 263 9.44 -13.43 7.68
C LEU A 263 9.62 -14.76 8.44
N GLY A 264 9.84 -15.90 7.75
CA GLY A 264 9.96 -17.21 8.40
C GLY A 264 8.65 -17.70 9.04
N ARG A 265 7.52 -17.13 8.72
CA ARG A 265 6.18 -17.50 9.20
C ARG A 265 5.14 -17.38 8.09
N ALA A 266 4.02 -18.06 8.23
CA ALA A 266 2.90 -17.90 7.29
C ALA A 266 2.39 -16.45 7.25
N ALA A 267 1.87 -16.03 6.09
CA ALA A 267 1.11 -14.80 5.96
C ALA A 267 -0.15 -14.85 6.83
N THR A 268 -0.55 -13.70 7.36
CA THR A 268 -1.72 -13.56 8.23
C THR A 268 -2.99 -13.88 7.43
N ARG A 269 -3.85 -14.71 8.00
CA ARG A 269 -5.15 -15.03 7.37
C ARG A 269 -6.07 -13.82 7.42
N PHE A 270 -7.04 -13.80 6.50
CA PHE A 270 -7.99 -12.70 6.40
C PHE A 270 -8.73 -12.44 7.72
N GLU A 271 -9.20 -13.49 8.39
CA GLU A 271 -9.90 -13.39 9.67
C GLU A 271 -9.02 -12.82 10.77
N ASP A 272 -7.76 -13.28 10.84
CA ASP A 272 -6.82 -12.87 11.88
C ASP A 272 -6.44 -11.38 11.73
N ALA A 273 -6.40 -10.86 10.50
CA ALA A 273 -6.18 -9.45 10.23
C ALA A 273 -7.31 -8.55 10.80
N MET A 274 -8.55 -9.06 10.88
CA MET A 274 -9.69 -8.33 11.44
C MET A 274 -9.67 -8.25 12.96
N ILE A 275 -9.15 -9.28 13.65
CA ILE A 275 -9.18 -9.39 15.11
C ILE A 275 -8.06 -8.58 15.77
N ALA A 276 -6.94 -8.50 15.11
CA ALA A 276 -5.72 -7.91 15.64
C ALA A 276 -5.69 -6.37 15.44
N ARG A 277 -6.58 -5.64 16.11
CA ARG A 277 -6.57 -4.16 16.16
C ARG A 277 -5.68 -3.61 17.26
#